data_c3af6ecb841e89ea3e751029a2b23b2e
#
_entry.id   c3af6ecb841e89ea3e751029a2b23b2e
#
_cell.length_a   1.000
_cell.length_b   1.000
_cell.length_c   1.000
_cell.angle_alpha   90.00
_cell.angle_beta   90.00
_cell.angle_gamma   90.00
#
_symmetry.space_group_name_H-M   'P 1'
#
loop_
_entity.id
_entity.type
_entity.pdbx_description
1 polymer ?
#
loop_
_entity_poly.entity_id
_entity_poly.type
_entity_poly.pdbx_seq_one_letter_code
_entity_poly.pdbx_strand_id
1 'polypeptide(L)'
;MPDASTHLADAADPVDGSHAPDAVSDAGVAEAAAPDAAAILAARPYTLHVPTGYQASQPAPLLFMFHGYGASGSEEELYLDLTATSDTDGFLYAYGDGTMDKTGSRFWNATNGCCDLYDVPVDDVQYFDVMLADIQSKYNVDPRRIYVMGHSNGGFMSHRLACDRASTVAAILSLEGAQWEDISNCHPSGAVPVVEVHGTADVTIYYDGGATSEGPYPSAPTTVADWAQRNGCTGAIAPNGTTYDLESTLPGNETTVEAYAGCPAGADVQLWVVDGGAHVPTLTRPGFGAALWSFMSAHKKP
;
A
#
# COMPACT_ATOMS: atom_id res chain seq x y z
N MET A 1 -44.22 33.48 -48.38
CA MET A 1 -45.18 34.58 -48.54
C MET A 1 -46.50 34.14 -48.03
N PRO A 2 -47.28 35.01 -47.44
CA PRO A 2 -46.99 35.99 -46.36
C PRO A 2 -47.79 35.63 -45.12
N ASP A 3 -47.93 36.27 -44.06
CA ASP A 3 -47.67 37.62 -43.53
C ASP A 3 -48.22 37.63 -42.10
N ALA A 4 -47.52 38.21 -41.28
CA ALA A 4 -47.68 39.46 -40.55
C ALA A 4 -48.77 39.57 -39.47
N SER A 5 -48.28 39.98 -38.34
CA SER A 5 -48.75 41.10 -37.47
C SER A 5 -50.08 40.90 -36.69
N THR A 6 -50.20 41.30 -35.46
CA THR A 6 -49.86 42.56 -34.77
C THR A 6 -50.25 42.47 -33.28
N HIS A 7 -49.43 43.14 -32.46
CA HIS A 7 -49.74 43.98 -31.29
C HIS A 7 -51.03 43.78 -30.46
N LEU A 8 -50.90 43.74 -29.14
CA LEU A 8 -51.18 44.88 -28.28
C LEU A 8 -50.76 44.62 -26.84
N ALA A 9 -50.13 45.61 -26.24
CA ALA A 9 -49.85 45.77 -24.84
C ALA A 9 -51.12 46.09 -24.05
N ASP A 10 -51.21 45.72 -22.80
CA ASP A 10 -51.54 46.72 -21.76
C ASP A 10 -51.36 46.19 -20.30
N ALA A 11 -50.92 47.15 -19.51
CA ALA A 11 -51.20 47.44 -18.12
C ALA A 11 -50.62 46.54 -17.02
N ALA A 12 -49.69 47.15 -16.35
CA ALA A 12 -49.25 46.84 -14.99
C ALA A 12 -50.29 47.15 -13.92
N ASP A 13 -50.35 46.39 -12.88
CA ASP A 13 -50.63 46.90 -11.53
C ASP A 13 -49.85 46.07 -10.47
N PRO A 14 -49.36 46.70 -9.41
CA PRO A 14 -48.43 46.09 -8.44
C PRO A 14 -49.16 45.42 -7.28
N VAL A 15 -48.77 44.22 -6.92
CA VAL A 15 -49.18 43.61 -5.65
C VAL A 15 -47.93 43.49 -4.76
N ASP A 16 -47.91 44.33 -3.77
CA ASP A 16 -47.08 44.27 -2.58
C ASP A 16 -47.34 42.95 -1.84
N GLY A 17 -46.28 42.24 -1.51
CA GLY A 17 -46.36 41.00 -0.78
C GLY A 17 -44.97 40.60 -0.23
N SER A 18 -44.56 41.32 0.80
CA SER A 18 -43.41 40.94 1.63
C SER A 18 -43.55 39.52 2.17
N HIS A 19 -42.88 38.58 1.55
CA HIS A 19 -42.56 37.30 2.18
C HIS A 19 -41.08 37.30 2.54
N ALA A 20 -40.80 37.30 3.86
CA ALA A 20 -39.50 36.98 4.40
C ALA A 20 -39.13 35.54 4.00
N PRO A 21 -37.91 35.27 3.58
CA PRO A 21 -37.50 33.90 3.35
C PRO A 21 -37.41 33.19 4.71
N ASP A 22 -38.18 32.11 4.85
CA ASP A 22 -38.01 31.16 5.94
C ASP A 22 -36.54 30.73 6.02
N ALA A 23 -35.91 31.01 7.13
CA ALA A 23 -34.58 30.50 7.45
C ALA A 23 -34.70 28.96 7.57
N VAL A 24 -34.38 28.27 6.50
CA VAL A 24 -34.07 26.84 6.54
C VAL A 24 -32.87 26.74 7.44
N SER A 25 -33.06 26.26 8.67
CA SER A 25 -31.99 25.90 9.57
C SER A 25 -31.22 24.76 8.90
N ASP A 26 -30.07 25.10 8.39
CA ASP A 26 -29.05 24.13 7.97
C ASP A 26 -28.67 23.34 9.24
N ALA A 27 -29.36 22.22 9.45
CA ALA A 27 -28.97 21.25 10.45
C ALA A 27 -27.67 20.63 9.91
N GLY A 28 -26.55 21.24 10.28
CA GLY A 28 -25.23 20.74 9.95
C GLY A 28 -25.17 19.27 10.29
N VAL A 29 -25.00 18.45 9.26
CA VAL A 29 -24.58 17.06 9.43
C VAL A 29 -23.28 17.16 10.21
N ALA A 30 -23.30 16.75 11.48
CA ALA A 30 -22.11 16.70 12.30
C ALA A 30 -21.16 15.74 11.59
N GLU A 31 -20.10 16.30 11.00
CA GLU A 31 -18.98 15.52 10.46
C GLU A 31 -18.47 14.68 11.63
N ALA A 32 -18.58 13.34 11.49
CA ALA A 32 -18.13 12.44 12.53
C ALA A 32 -16.65 12.74 12.78
N ALA A 33 -16.31 13.18 13.97
CA ALA A 33 -14.94 13.49 14.35
C ALA A 33 -14.08 12.25 14.04
N ALA A 34 -12.93 12.45 13.37
CA ALA A 34 -11.98 11.38 13.11
C ALA A 34 -11.66 10.66 14.43
N PRO A 35 -11.66 9.32 14.47
CA PRO A 35 -11.42 8.58 15.70
C PRO A 35 -10.07 8.99 16.32
N ASP A 36 -10.06 9.14 17.63
CA ASP A 36 -8.86 9.50 18.40
C ASP A 36 -7.75 8.45 18.14
N ALA A 37 -6.54 8.90 17.83
CA ALA A 37 -5.37 8.06 17.61
C ALA A 37 -5.14 7.07 18.78
N ALA A 38 -5.34 7.51 20.02
CA ALA A 38 -5.23 6.65 21.19
C ALA A 38 -6.30 5.54 21.20
N ALA A 39 -7.51 5.84 20.75
CA ALA A 39 -8.57 4.83 20.65
C ALA A 39 -8.27 3.79 19.55
N ILE A 40 -7.71 4.21 18.42
CA ILE A 40 -7.28 3.31 17.34
C ILE A 40 -6.21 2.34 17.87
N LEU A 41 -5.15 2.85 18.53
CA LEU A 41 -4.07 2.01 19.07
C LEU A 41 -4.52 1.13 20.23
N ALA A 42 -5.49 1.56 21.04
CA ALA A 42 -6.05 0.73 22.08
C ALA A 42 -6.87 -0.44 21.53
N ALA A 43 -7.60 -0.21 20.42
CA ALA A 43 -8.38 -1.25 19.74
C ALA A 43 -7.50 -2.18 18.90
N ARG A 44 -6.44 -1.67 18.31
CA ARG A 44 -5.51 -2.39 17.42
C ARG A 44 -4.06 -2.04 17.80
N PRO A 45 -3.53 -2.67 18.85
CA PRO A 45 -2.13 -2.48 19.22
C PRO A 45 -1.20 -3.05 18.16
N TYR A 46 -0.02 -2.46 18.04
CA TYR A 46 1.04 -2.95 17.17
C TYR A 46 2.26 -3.40 17.98
N THR A 47 3.11 -4.22 17.38
CA THR A 47 4.42 -4.58 17.91
C THR A 47 5.49 -3.75 17.22
N LEU A 48 6.43 -3.21 18.00
CA LEU A 48 7.63 -2.56 17.49
C LEU A 48 8.85 -3.33 18.00
N HIS A 49 9.63 -3.85 17.07
CA HIS A 49 10.97 -4.33 17.35
C HIS A 49 11.98 -3.17 17.24
N VAL A 50 12.74 -2.96 18.28
CA VAL A 50 13.83 -1.98 18.32
C VAL A 50 15.16 -2.74 18.22
N PRO A 51 15.94 -2.58 17.14
CA PRO A 51 17.15 -3.37 16.94
C PRO A 51 18.16 -3.14 18.06
N THR A 52 18.92 -4.17 18.39
CA THR A 52 19.90 -4.16 19.51
C THR A 52 20.92 -3.04 19.40
N GLY A 53 21.22 -2.58 18.18
CA GLY A 53 22.15 -1.48 17.89
C GLY A 53 21.51 -0.08 17.87
N TYR A 54 20.21 0.08 18.16
CA TYR A 54 19.52 1.38 18.09
C TYR A 54 20.16 2.43 19.01
N GLN A 55 20.34 3.64 18.46
CA GLN A 55 20.82 4.80 19.21
C GLN A 55 19.89 5.99 19.00
N ALA A 56 19.30 6.50 20.07
CA ALA A 56 18.36 7.62 20.01
C ALA A 56 18.96 8.93 19.45
N SER A 57 20.29 9.04 19.43
CA SER A 57 20.99 10.19 18.83
C SER A 57 21.13 10.12 17.31
N GLN A 58 20.82 8.97 16.69
CA GLN A 58 20.92 8.75 15.24
C GLN A 58 19.55 8.38 14.68
N PRO A 59 19.08 9.09 13.62
CA PRO A 59 17.83 8.76 12.97
C PRO A 59 17.88 7.36 12.33
N ALA A 60 16.98 6.45 12.76
CA ALA A 60 16.90 5.09 12.28
C ALA A 60 15.85 4.94 11.15
N PRO A 61 16.06 4.06 10.17
CA PRO A 61 15.02 3.64 9.24
C PRO A 61 13.89 2.94 9.97
N LEU A 62 12.69 2.94 9.39
CA LEU A 62 11.53 2.22 9.91
C LEU A 62 10.88 1.41 8.79
N LEU A 63 10.68 0.12 9.02
CA LEU A 63 9.95 -0.79 8.14
C LEU A 63 8.63 -1.18 8.80
N PHE A 64 7.53 -1.04 8.06
CA PHE A 64 6.22 -1.60 8.40
C PHE A 64 5.97 -2.87 7.61
N MET A 65 5.42 -3.89 8.28
CA MET A 65 4.99 -5.15 7.66
C MET A 65 3.49 -5.36 7.85
N PHE A 66 2.82 -5.76 6.75
CA PHE A 66 1.40 -6.07 6.68
C PHE A 66 1.19 -7.54 6.32
N HIS A 67 0.44 -8.26 7.16
CA HIS A 67 0.21 -9.70 7.01
C HIS A 67 -0.80 -10.05 5.91
N GLY A 68 -0.82 -11.32 5.48
CA GLY A 68 -1.82 -11.86 4.56
C GLY A 68 -3.21 -12.02 5.18
N TYR A 69 -4.26 -12.17 4.34
CA TYR A 69 -5.64 -12.40 4.81
C TYR A 69 -5.73 -13.62 5.73
N GLY A 70 -6.41 -13.45 6.86
CA GLY A 70 -6.62 -14.48 7.87
C GLY A 70 -5.45 -14.70 8.82
N ALA A 71 -4.27 -14.15 8.53
CA ALA A 71 -3.10 -14.21 9.41
C ALA A 71 -3.11 -13.10 10.48
N SER A 72 -2.08 -13.06 11.29
CA SER A 72 -1.77 -11.99 12.24
C SER A 72 -0.37 -11.45 11.98
N GLY A 73 -0.06 -10.26 12.53
CA GLY A 73 1.29 -9.71 12.42
C GLY A 73 2.35 -10.62 13.02
N SER A 74 2.05 -11.32 14.11
CA SER A 74 2.99 -12.26 14.73
C SER A 74 3.19 -13.56 13.94
N GLU A 75 2.17 -14.06 13.25
CA GLU A 75 2.30 -15.21 12.34
C GLU A 75 3.11 -14.83 11.11
N GLU A 76 2.88 -13.64 10.56
CA GLU A 76 3.64 -13.13 9.43
C GLU A 76 5.11 -12.89 9.79
N GLU A 77 5.40 -12.35 11.01
CA GLU A 77 6.78 -12.22 11.49
C GLU A 77 7.46 -13.58 11.64
N LEU A 78 6.75 -14.58 12.18
CA LEU A 78 7.27 -15.95 12.26
C LEU A 78 7.61 -16.53 10.87
N TYR A 79 6.82 -16.16 9.87
CA TYR A 79 7.02 -16.56 8.48
C TYR A 79 8.19 -15.82 7.83
N LEU A 80 8.29 -14.50 7.98
CA LEU A 80 9.29 -13.66 7.29
C LEU A 80 10.62 -13.58 8.01
N ASP A 81 10.64 -13.69 9.36
CA ASP A 81 11.83 -13.61 10.24
C ASP A 81 12.64 -12.31 10.07
N LEU A 82 11.93 -11.18 9.96
CA LEU A 82 12.56 -9.87 9.71
C LEU A 82 13.16 -9.23 10.96
N THR A 83 12.82 -9.70 12.15
CA THR A 83 13.45 -9.29 13.42
C THR A 83 14.97 -9.51 13.39
N ALA A 84 15.42 -10.66 12.88
CA ALA A 84 16.84 -10.95 12.75
C ALA A 84 17.53 -10.02 11.74
N THR A 85 16.87 -9.69 10.63
CA THR A 85 17.36 -8.71 9.65
C THR A 85 17.42 -7.32 10.28
N SER A 86 16.39 -6.92 11.04
CA SER A 86 16.36 -5.63 11.75
C SER A 86 17.52 -5.47 12.71
N ASP A 87 17.84 -6.51 13.49
CA ASP A 87 18.99 -6.48 14.41
C ASP A 87 20.34 -6.39 13.68
N THR A 88 20.46 -7.02 12.51
CA THR A 88 21.68 -7.00 11.70
C THR A 88 21.90 -5.65 11.03
N ASP A 89 20.85 -5.06 10.48
CA ASP A 89 20.91 -3.90 9.57
C ASP A 89 20.49 -2.58 10.24
N GLY A 90 19.97 -2.63 11.46
CA GLY A 90 19.77 -1.46 12.32
C GLY A 90 18.53 -0.62 11.96
N PHE A 91 17.42 -1.23 11.56
CA PHE A 91 16.15 -0.53 11.33
C PHE A 91 15.10 -0.88 12.39
N LEU A 92 14.24 0.08 12.73
CA LEU A 92 13.04 -0.15 13.51
C LEU A 92 12.05 -0.98 12.67
N TYR A 93 11.38 -1.96 13.29
CA TYR A 93 10.49 -2.85 12.56
C TYR A 93 9.14 -2.96 13.27
N ALA A 94 8.06 -2.58 12.58
CA ALA A 94 6.72 -2.50 13.14
C ALA A 94 5.74 -3.38 12.38
N TYR A 95 4.87 -4.07 13.11
CA TYR A 95 3.75 -4.82 12.57
C TYR A 95 2.56 -4.84 13.52
N GLY A 96 1.38 -4.84 12.98
CA GLY A 96 0.12 -4.90 13.72
C GLY A 96 -0.82 -5.93 13.13
N ASP A 97 -2.03 -6.00 13.68
CA ASP A 97 -3.09 -6.86 13.20
C ASP A 97 -4.11 -6.09 12.37
N GLY A 98 -4.54 -6.65 11.26
CA GLY A 98 -5.68 -6.20 10.49
C GLY A 98 -6.99 -6.28 11.26
N THR A 99 -8.01 -5.60 10.77
CA THR A 99 -9.37 -5.68 11.32
C THR A 99 -9.94 -7.07 11.12
N MET A 100 -10.72 -7.58 12.07
CA MET A 100 -11.46 -8.84 11.89
C MET A 100 -12.74 -8.60 11.09
N ASP A 101 -12.96 -9.43 10.09
CA ASP A 101 -14.25 -9.53 9.42
C ASP A 101 -15.26 -10.36 10.25
N LYS A 102 -16.47 -10.49 9.74
CA LYS A 102 -17.54 -11.24 10.44
C LYS A 102 -17.29 -12.76 10.55
N THR A 103 -16.28 -13.29 9.85
CA THR A 103 -15.88 -14.70 9.96
C THR A 103 -14.76 -14.90 10.97
N GLY A 104 -14.20 -13.81 11.51
CA GLY A 104 -13.06 -13.81 12.41
C GLY A 104 -11.71 -13.85 11.69
N SER A 105 -11.68 -13.61 10.39
CA SER A 105 -10.44 -13.47 9.60
C SER A 105 -9.96 -12.02 9.64
N ARG A 106 -8.66 -11.83 9.86
CA ARG A 106 -8.05 -10.50 9.78
C ARG A 106 -7.79 -10.10 8.34
N PHE A 107 -7.98 -8.83 8.04
CA PHE A 107 -7.74 -8.28 6.71
C PHE A 107 -7.30 -6.83 6.78
N TRP A 108 -6.75 -6.35 5.69
CA TRP A 108 -6.48 -4.95 5.39
C TRP A 108 -7.42 -4.50 4.28
N ASN A 109 -8.11 -3.37 4.49
CA ASN A 109 -8.88 -2.71 3.43
C ASN A 109 -7.89 -2.01 2.48
N ALA A 110 -7.39 -2.77 1.52
CA ALA A 110 -6.31 -2.36 0.63
C ALA A 110 -6.83 -1.79 -0.70
N THR A 111 -7.17 -2.66 -1.64
CA THR A 111 -7.69 -2.29 -2.95
C THR A 111 -9.04 -2.98 -3.17
N ASN A 112 -9.75 -2.63 -4.23
CA ASN A 112 -10.98 -3.33 -4.60
C ASN A 112 -10.78 -4.74 -5.18
N GLY A 113 -9.54 -5.21 -5.24
CA GLY A 113 -9.20 -6.57 -5.65
C GLY A 113 -8.99 -7.54 -4.47
N CYS A 114 -8.77 -7.03 -3.25
CA CYS A 114 -8.56 -7.83 -2.01
C CYS A 114 -8.44 -6.92 -0.78
N CYS A 115 -8.92 -7.26 0.39
CA CYS A 115 -9.67 -8.44 0.83
C CYS A 115 -10.74 -8.03 1.85
N ASP A 116 -11.44 -6.89 1.64
CA ASP A 116 -12.58 -6.48 2.46
C ASP A 116 -13.87 -7.17 1.96
N LEU A 117 -13.92 -8.49 2.13
CA LEU A 117 -15.01 -9.36 1.64
C LEU A 117 -16.42 -9.00 2.17
N TYR A 118 -16.52 -8.04 3.07
CA TYR A 118 -17.76 -7.78 3.80
C TYR A 118 -18.07 -6.30 3.98
N ASP A 119 -17.40 -5.41 3.24
CA ASP A 119 -17.58 -3.96 3.28
C ASP A 119 -17.48 -3.42 4.73
N VAL A 120 -16.43 -3.79 5.44
CA VAL A 120 -16.19 -3.34 6.82
C VAL A 120 -15.69 -1.89 6.77
N PRO A 121 -16.36 -0.95 7.47
CA PRO A 121 -15.96 0.46 7.44
C PRO A 121 -14.68 0.68 8.27
N VAL A 122 -13.52 0.39 7.68
CA VAL A 122 -12.21 0.56 8.31
C VAL A 122 -11.27 1.36 7.40
N ASP A 123 -10.47 2.24 8.01
CA ASP A 123 -9.41 2.99 7.34
C ASP A 123 -8.03 2.50 7.83
N ASP A 124 -7.43 1.60 7.06
CA ASP A 124 -6.12 1.05 7.38
C ASP A 124 -4.98 1.99 7.00
N VAL A 125 -5.23 2.96 6.12
CA VAL A 125 -4.28 4.04 5.84
C VAL A 125 -4.18 4.97 7.06
N GLN A 126 -5.30 5.27 7.71
CA GLN A 126 -5.30 6.01 8.99
C GLN A 126 -4.58 5.22 10.09
N TYR A 127 -4.77 3.90 10.15
CA TYR A 127 -4.06 3.07 11.12
C TYR A 127 -2.54 3.13 10.93
N PHE A 128 -2.06 3.08 9.68
CA PHE A 128 -0.64 3.30 9.37
C PHE A 128 -0.15 4.67 9.86
N ASP A 129 -0.88 5.74 9.57
CA ASP A 129 -0.52 7.09 9.99
C ASP A 129 -0.42 7.21 11.52
N VAL A 130 -1.34 6.58 12.24
CA VAL A 130 -1.38 6.61 13.71
C VAL A 130 -0.21 5.80 14.30
N MET A 131 0.10 4.62 13.76
CA MET A 131 1.27 3.85 14.16
C MET A 131 2.56 4.65 13.92
N LEU A 132 2.71 5.25 12.75
CA LEU A 132 3.89 6.05 12.39
C LEU A 132 4.07 7.23 13.35
N ALA A 133 3.01 7.98 13.61
CA ALA A 133 3.05 9.13 14.53
C ALA A 133 3.42 8.71 15.96
N ASP A 134 2.86 7.61 16.43
CA ASP A 134 3.16 7.08 17.77
C ASP A 134 4.62 6.62 17.87
N ILE A 135 5.15 5.92 16.87
CA ILE A 135 6.55 5.51 16.83
C ILE A 135 7.49 6.72 16.80
N GLN A 136 7.21 7.70 15.93
CA GLN A 136 8.02 8.93 15.81
C GLN A 136 8.01 9.77 17.10
N SER A 137 6.94 9.67 17.90
CA SER A 137 6.88 10.34 19.20
C SER A 137 7.81 9.73 20.27
N LYS A 138 8.23 8.49 20.08
CA LYS A 138 9.01 7.68 21.04
C LYS A 138 10.44 7.40 20.58
N TYR A 139 10.67 7.38 19.26
CA TYR A 139 11.94 6.97 18.66
C TYR A 139 12.41 7.98 17.61
N ASN A 140 13.70 8.12 17.47
CA ASN A 140 14.31 8.97 16.44
C ASN A 140 14.29 8.25 15.09
N VAL A 141 13.16 8.36 14.37
CA VAL A 141 12.96 7.79 13.03
C VAL A 141 13.50 8.76 11.98
N ASP A 142 14.21 8.25 10.97
CA ASP A 142 14.53 9.05 9.77
C ASP A 142 13.27 9.18 8.89
N PRO A 143 12.67 10.36 8.78
CA PRO A 143 11.42 10.54 8.02
C PRO A 143 11.57 10.29 6.52
N ARG A 144 12.81 10.20 6.02
CA ARG A 144 13.11 9.89 4.63
C ARG A 144 13.28 8.40 4.36
N ARG A 145 13.32 7.58 5.40
CA ARG A 145 13.56 6.12 5.31
C ARG A 145 12.46 5.34 6.02
N ILE A 146 11.21 5.56 5.57
CA ILE A 146 10.02 4.84 6.02
C ILE A 146 9.62 3.90 4.90
N TYR A 147 9.65 2.61 5.17
CA TYR A 147 9.42 1.55 4.21
C TYR A 147 8.20 0.73 4.56
N VAL A 148 7.60 0.12 3.56
CA VAL A 148 6.44 -0.75 3.73
C VAL A 148 6.68 -2.04 2.97
N MET A 149 6.35 -3.16 3.60
CA MET A 149 6.24 -4.44 2.92
C MET A 149 4.99 -5.19 3.37
N GLY A 150 4.55 -6.13 2.58
CA GLY A 150 3.48 -7.04 2.98
C GLY A 150 3.38 -8.23 2.06
N HIS A 151 2.70 -9.26 2.55
CA HIS A 151 2.44 -10.50 1.85
C HIS A 151 0.96 -10.62 1.50
N SER A 152 0.62 -11.08 0.28
CA SER A 152 -0.77 -11.32 -0.13
C SER A 152 -1.64 -10.06 0.06
N ASN A 153 -2.70 -10.09 0.86
CA ASN A 153 -3.49 -8.90 1.24
C ASN A 153 -2.62 -7.76 1.77
N GLY A 154 -1.57 -8.06 2.55
CA GLY A 154 -0.56 -7.06 2.97
C GLY A 154 0.26 -6.51 1.81
N GLY A 155 0.49 -7.28 0.75
CA GLY A 155 1.09 -6.82 -0.50
C GLY A 155 0.19 -5.80 -1.21
N PHE A 156 -1.12 -6.08 -1.32
CA PHE A 156 -2.11 -5.10 -1.79
C PHE A 156 -2.10 -3.83 -0.93
N MET A 157 -1.99 -3.97 0.40
CA MET A 157 -1.90 -2.83 1.30
C MET A 157 -0.61 -2.03 1.11
N SER A 158 0.50 -2.67 0.76
CA SER A 158 1.75 -1.99 0.42
C SER A 158 1.58 -1.09 -0.80
N HIS A 159 0.91 -1.55 -1.86
CA HIS A 159 0.56 -0.74 -3.02
C HIS A 159 -0.39 0.41 -2.65
N ARG A 160 -1.38 0.15 -1.78
CA ARG A 160 -2.27 1.20 -1.26
C ARG A 160 -1.49 2.31 -0.59
N LEU A 161 -0.58 1.97 0.31
CA LEU A 161 0.23 2.96 1.03
C LEU A 161 1.24 3.68 0.11
N ALA A 162 1.82 3.00 -0.87
CA ALA A 162 2.64 3.65 -1.89
C ALA A 162 1.87 4.71 -2.67
N CYS A 163 0.57 4.48 -2.91
CA CYS A 163 -0.31 5.43 -3.57
C CYS A 163 -0.71 6.58 -2.65
N ASP A 164 -1.30 6.27 -1.50
CA ASP A 164 -1.95 7.26 -0.64
C ASP A 164 -0.94 8.04 0.23
N ARG A 165 0.26 7.49 0.44
CA ARG A 165 1.34 8.07 1.27
C ARG A 165 2.66 8.18 0.52
N ALA A 166 2.60 8.46 -0.78
CA ALA A 166 3.77 8.61 -1.65
C ALA A 166 4.79 9.66 -1.13
N SER A 167 4.37 10.68 -0.41
CA SER A 167 5.28 11.65 0.21
C SER A 167 6.03 11.12 1.43
N THR A 168 5.53 10.06 2.06
CA THR A 168 6.04 9.47 3.30
C THR A 168 6.79 8.17 3.05
N VAL A 169 6.22 7.27 2.24
CA VAL A 169 6.77 5.94 1.97
C VAL A 169 7.93 6.04 1.00
N ALA A 170 9.12 5.64 1.44
CA ALA A 170 10.36 5.73 0.66
C ALA A 170 10.52 4.62 -0.37
N ALA A 171 10.05 3.42 -0.08
CA ALA A 171 9.96 2.29 -1.00
C ALA A 171 8.99 1.24 -0.46
N ILE A 172 8.48 0.37 -1.35
CA ILE A 172 7.66 -0.78 -0.97
C ILE A 172 8.20 -2.08 -1.55
N LEU A 173 7.89 -3.19 -0.86
CA LEU A 173 7.94 -4.54 -1.40
C LEU A 173 6.57 -5.20 -1.20
N SER A 174 5.97 -5.66 -2.28
CA SER A 174 4.79 -6.51 -2.27
C SER A 174 5.22 -7.94 -2.56
N LEU A 175 4.89 -8.87 -1.67
CA LEU A 175 5.10 -10.31 -1.86
C LEU A 175 3.74 -10.93 -2.17
N GLU A 176 3.59 -11.50 -3.38
CA GLU A 176 2.36 -12.16 -3.85
C GLU A 176 1.10 -11.28 -3.74
N GLY A 177 1.25 -9.96 -3.95
CA GLY A 177 0.15 -9.00 -3.94
C GLY A 177 -0.16 -8.46 -5.32
N ALA A 178 -0.98 -7.41 -5.40
CA ALA A 178 -1.23 -6.64 -6.60
C ALA A 178 -1.77 -5.25 -6.27
N GLN A 179 -1.70 -4.33 -7.21
CA GLN A 179 -2.35 -3.02 -7.13
C GLN A 179 -3.82 -3.08 -7.59
N TRP A 180 -4.46 -1.92 -7.80
CA TRP A 180 -5.77 -1.84 -8.44
C TRP A 180 -5.70 -2.27 -9.90
N GLU A 181 -6.72 -2.99 -10.38
CA GLU A 181 -6.90 -3.24 -11.81
C GLU A 181 -7.07 -1.94 -12.60
N ASP A 182 -7.86 -1.02 -12.08
CA ASP A 182 -7.99 0.31 -12.66
C ASP A 182 -6.96 1.26 -12.06
N ILE A 183 -5.93 1.54 -12.83
CA ILE A 183 -4.83 2.45 -12.49
C ILE A 183 -5.32 3.85 -12.08
N SER A 184 -6.50 4.27 -12.51
CA SER A 184 -7.07 5.57 -12.15
C SER A 184 -7.49 5.68 -10.68
N ASN A 185 -7.50 4.58 -9.93
CA ASN A 185 -7.74 4.59 -8.49
C ASN A 185 -6.51 4.97 -7.65
N CYS A 186 -5.35 5.14 -8.27
CA CYS A 186 -4.10 5.46 -7.60
C CYS A 186 -3.47 6.74 -8.15
N HIS A 187 -3.36 7.77 -7.32
CA HIS A 187 -2.81 9.08 -7.67
C HIS A 187 -1.67 9.47 -6.72
N PRO A 188 -0.50 8.81 -6.78
CA PRO A 188 0.59 9.13 -5.87
C PRO A 188 1.11 10.56 -6.08
N SER A 189 1.40 11.27 -4.99
CA SER A 189 1.92 12.64 -5.02
C SER A 189 3.38 12.74 -5.50
N GLY A 190 4.04 11.62 -5.75
CA GLY A 190 5.42 11.52 -6.22
C GLY A 190 5.82 10.09 -6.50
N ALA A 191 7.01 9.87 -7.03
CA ALA A 191 7.52 8.53 -7.30
C ALA A 191 7.76 7.75 -6.01
N VAL A 192 7.45 6.46 -6.04
CA VAL A 192 7.76 5.49 -4.97
C VAL A 192 8.44 4.29 -5.63
N PRO A 193 9.68 3.95 -5.23
CA PRO A 193 10.32 2.70 -5.64
C PRO A 193 9.49 1.48 -5.23
N VAL A 194 9.33 0.54 -6.16
CA VAL A 194 8.46 -0.63 -6.00
C VAL A 194 9.20 -1.90 -6.38
N VAL A 195 9.10 -2.90 -5.51
CA VAL A 195 9.37 -4.30 -5.86
C VAL A 195 8.07 -5.09 -5.72
N GLU A 196 7.72 -5.79 -6.77
CA GLU A 196 6.76 -6.91 -6.74
C GLU A 196 7.54 -8.21 -6.78
N VAL A 197 7.37 -9.06 -5.77
CA VAL A 197 7.92 -10.43 -5.70
C VAL A 197 6.78 -11.39 -5.94
N HIS A 198 6.84 -12.20 -7.00
CA HIS A 198 5.69 -13.03 -7.33
C HIS A 198 6.09 -14.38 -7.92
N GLY A 199 5.50 -15.45 -7.37
CA GLY A 199 5.68 -16.82 -7.81
C GLY A 199 4.87 -17.15 -9.06
N THR A 200 5.52 -17.77 -10.05
CA THR A 200 4.84 -18.14 -11.30
C THR A 200 3.84 -19.29 -11.16
N ALA A 201 3.88 -20.01 -10.04
CA ALA A 201 2.93 -21.09 -9.70
C ALA A 201 1.95 -20.68 -8.59
N ASP A 202 1.81 -19.38 -8.28
CA ASP A 202 0.78 -18.89 -7.36
C ASP A 202 -0.62 -19.20 -7.89
N VAL A 203 -1.41 -19.94 -7.10
CA VAL A 203 -2.79 -20.34 -7.42
C VAL A 203 -3.83 -19.60 -6.59
N THR A 204 -3.42 -18.64 -5.78
CA THR A 204 -4.27 -17.80 -4.93
C THR A 204 -4.41 -16.40 -5.51
N ILE A 205 -3.29 -15.71 -5.69
CA ILE A 205 -3.18 -14.46 -6.42
C ILE A 205 -2.32 -14.76 -7.65
N TYR A 206 -2.97 -15.00 -8.78
CA TYR A 206 -2.29 -15.48 -9.97
C TYR A 206 -1.26 -14.48 -10.51
N TYR A 207 -0.06 -14.98 -10.84
CA TYR A 207 0.99 -14.21 -11.49
C TYR A 207 0.49 -13.46 -12.74
N ASP A 208 -0.36 -14.12 -13.54
CA ASP A 208 -0.93 -13.57 -14.78
C ASP A 208 -2.17 -12.69 -14.54
N GLY A 209 -2.48 -12.38 -13.28
CA GLY A 209 -3.67 -11.62 -12.93
C GLY A 209 -4.93 -12.46 -12.85
N GLY A 210 -5.96 -11.91 -12.23
CA GLY A 210 -7.19 -12.64 -11.99
C GLY A 210 -8.27 -11.80 -11.31
N ALA A 211 -9.11 -12.47 -10.55
CA ALA A 211 -10.13 -11.84 -9.74
C ALA A 211 -10.35 -12.61 -8.44
N THR A 212 -10.55 -11.88 -7.35
CA THR A 212 -11.14 -12.39 -6.12
C THR A 212 -12.66 -12.23 -6.16
N SER A 213 -13.35 -12.56 -5.07
CA SER A 213 -14.78 -12.25 -4.93
C SER A 213 -15.08 -10.75 -4.83
N GLU A 214 -14.09 -9.90 -4.59
CA GLU A 214 -14.24 -8.45 -4.49
C GLU A 214 -14.07 -7.76 -5.84
N GLY A 215 -13.20 -8.26 -6.68
CA GLY A 215 -12.96 -7.68 -7.98
C GLY A 215 -11.69 -8.20 -8.66
N PRO A 216 -11.42 -7.70 -9.87
CA PRO A 216 -10.24 -8.06 -10.62
C PRO A 216 -8.99 -7.40 -10.02
N TYR A 217 -7.84 -8.02 -10.31
CA TYR A 217 -6.51 -7.48 -10.04
C TYR A 217 -5.59 -7.75 -11.23
N PRO A 218 -4.61 -6.87 -11.50
CA PRO A 218 -3.71 -7.00 -12.63
C PRO A 218 -2.68 -8.11 -12.40
N SER A 219 -2.04 -8.55 -13.49
CA SER A 219 -0.88 -9.43 -13.41
C SER A 219 0.30 -8.75 -12.70
N ALA A 220 1.24 -9.54 -12.16
CA ALA A 220 2.46 -9.01 -11.59
C ALA A 220 3.27 -8.17 -12.61
N PRO A 221 3.44 -8.59 -13.88
CA PRO A 221 4.03 -7.73 -14.92
C PRO A 221 3.25 -6.43 -15.18
N THR A 222 1.91 -6.45 -15.17
CA THR A 222 1.09 -5.25 -15.34
C THR A 222 1.23 -4.31 -14.14
N THR A 223 1.22 -4.86 -12.92
CA THR A 223 1.44 -4.11 -11.68
C THR A 223 2.72 -3.27 -11.76
N VAL A 224 3.85 -3.88 -12.12
CA VAL A 224 5.12 -3.13 -12.22
C VAL A 224 5.17 -2.22 -13.46
N ALA A 225 4.50 -2.55 -14.55
CA ALA A 225 4.42 -1.68 -15.72
C ALA A 225 3.70 -0.35 -15.39
N ASP A 226 2.62 -0.44 -14.67
CA ASP A 226 1.86 0.73 -14.21
C ASP A 226 2.66 1.60 -13.24
N TRP A 227 3.38 1.00 -12.30
CA TRP A 227 4.28 1.74 -11.43
C TRP A 227 5.44 2.38 -12.18
N ALA A 228 6.01 1.69 -13.18
CA ALA A 228 7.06 2.25 -14.02
C ALA A 228 6.56 3.48 -14.80
N GLN A 229 5.35 3.42 -15.33
CA GLN A 229 4.71 4.57 -15.99
C GLN A 229 4.54 5.74 -15.02
N ARG A 230 4.02 5.51 -13.81
CA ARG A 230 3.82 6.55 -12.79
C ARG A 230 5.13 7.16 -12.33
N ASN A 231 6.14 6.33 -12.16
CA ASN A 231 7.47 6.73 -11.73
C ASN A 231 8.29 7.40 -12.83
N GLY A 232 7.78 7.44 -14.08
CA GLY A 232 8.44 8.09 -15.21
C GLY A 232 9.61 7.31 -15.79
N CYS A 233 9.63 5.98 -15.64
CA CYS A 233 10.61 5.11 -16.31
C CYS A 233 10.38 5.17 -17.83
N THR A 234 11.46 5.26 -18.61
CA THR A 234 11.38 5.44 -20.08
C THR A 234 11.83 4.22 -20.88
N GLY A 235 12.44 3.23 -20.22
CA GLY A 235 12.90 1.99 -20.84
C GLY A 235 11.97 0.81 -20.59
N ALA A 236 12.31 -0.33 -21.16
CA ALA A 236 11.61 -1.58 -20.96
C ALA A 236 12.12 -2.30 -19.70
N ILE A 237 11.29 -3.22 -19.16
CA ILE A 237 11.71 -4.16 -18.14
C ILE A 237 12.59 -5.25 -18.75
N ALA A 238 13.64 -5.64 -18.07
CA ALA A 238 14.52 -6.74 -18.46
C ALA A 238 15.27 -7.30 -17.24
N PRO A 239 15.73 -8.56 -17.28
CA PRO A 239 16.63 -9.08 -16.27
C PRO A 239 17.87 -8.19 -16.11
N ASN A 240 18.18 -7.82 -14.86
CA ASN A 240 19.31 -6.95 -14.55
C ASN A 240 20.60 -7.72 -14.22
N GLY A 241 20.55 -9.04 -14.31
CA GLY A 241 21.67 -9.96 -13.99
C GLY A 241 21.71 -10.39 -12.52
N THR A 242 20.85 -9.88 -11.66
CA THR A 242 20.71 -10.33 -10.28
C THR A 242 19.77 -11.52 -10.21
N THR A 243 20.13 -12.54 -9.46
CA THR A 243 19.28 -13.67 -9.10
C THR A 243 19.38 -13.94 -7.61
N TYR A 244 18.32 -14.50 -7.04
CA TYR A 244 18.27 -14.90 -5.62
C TYR A 244 17.76 -16.34 -5.50
N ASP A 245 18.13 -17.00 -4.43
CA ASP A 245 17.52 -18.21 -3.89
C ASP A 245 16.58 -17.78 -2.76
N LEU A 246 15.33 -17.45 -3.09
CA LEU A 246 14.33 -16.99 -2.12
C LEU A 246 13.39 -18.10 -1.66
N GLU A 247 13.16 -19.11 -2.48
CA GLU A 247 12.26 -20.24 -2.18
C GLU A 247 13.09 -21.52 -1.96
N SER A 248 13.29 -21.89 -0.70
CA SER A 248 14.21 -22.98 -0.30
C SER A 248 13.81 -24.38 -0.77
N THR A 249 12.59 -24.57 -1.26
CA THR A 249 12.12 -25.85 -1.79
C THR A 249 12.36 -26.01 -3.31
N LEU A 250 12.70 -24.92 -3.98
CA LEU A 250 13.06 -24.91 -5.39
C LEU A 250 14.58 -24.99 -5.59
N PRO A 251 15.06 -25.55 -6.68
CA PRO A 251 16.51 -25.72 -6.87
C PRO A 251 17.20 -24.46 -7.41
N GLY A 252 18.29 -24.07 -6.78
CA GLY A 252 19.18 -23.01 -7.28
C GLY A 252 18.67 -21.60 -7.00
N ASN A 253 19.12 -20.66 -7.83
CA ASN A 253 18.65 -19.26 -7.76
C ASN A 253 17.43 -19.12 -8.66
N GLU A 254 16.27 -19.55 -8.20
CA GLU A 254 15.02 -19.57 -8.96
C GLU A 254 14.41 -18.19 -9.15
N THR A 255 14.85 -17.20 -8.37
CA THR A 255 14.33 -15.84 -8.46
C THR A 255 15.18 -14.98 -9.39
N THR A 256 14.57 -14.48 -10.46
CA THR A 256 15.20 -13.53 -11.40
C THR A 256 14.72 -12.12 -11.11
N VAL A 257 15.64 -11.18 -10.97
CA VAL A 257 15.32 -9.75 -10.83
C VAL A 257 15.22 -9.10 -12.20
N GLU A 258 14.02 -8.66 -12.54
CA GLU A 258 13.76 -7.82 -13.70
C GLU A 258 13.59 -6.37 -13.24
N ALA A 259 14.18 -5.43 -13.95
CA ALA A 259 14.14 -4.01 -13.59
C ALA A 259 13.79 -3.15 -14.81
N TYR A 260 13.01 -2.09 -14.57
CA TYR A 260 12.76 -1.08 -15.59
C TYR A 260 13.98 -0.19 -15.78
N ALA A 261 14.37 -0.01 -17.05
CA ALA A 261 15.43 0.93 -17.40
C ALA A 261 14.91 2.37 -17.49
N GLY A 262 15.84 3.35 -17.29
CA GLY A 262 15.53 4.75 -17.46
C GLY A 262 14.55 5.33 -16.46
N CYS A 263 14.44 4.76 -15.27
CA CYS A 263 13.71 5.36 -14.16
C CYS A 263 14.50 6.57 -13.62
N PRO A 264 13.82 7.66 -13.22
CA PRO A 264 14.46 8.73 -12.47
C PRO A 264 15.10 8.23 -11.17
N ALA A 265 16.10 8.93 -10.66
CA ALA A 265 16.74 8.55 -9.41
C ALA A 265 15.73 8.48 -8.25
N GLY A 266 15.70 7.37 -7.52
CA GLY A 266 14.74 7.11 -6.45
C GLY A 266 13.32 6.75 -6.92
N ALA A 267 13.20 6.25 -8.15
CA ALA A 267 11.92 5.83 -8.75
C ALA A 267 11.99 4.40 -9.33
N ASP A 268 12.91 3.58 -8.83
CA ASP A 268 13.17 2.24 -9.34
C ASP A 268 11.94 1.34 -9.24
N VAL A 269 11.72 0.52 -10.29
CA VAL A 269 10.63 -0.47 -10.33
C VAL A 269 11.20 -1.79 -10.76
N GLN A 270 10.95 -2.83 -9.97
CA GLN A 270 11.45 -4.17 -10.18
C GLN A 270 10.34 -5.22 -10.04
N LEU A 271 10.45 -6.28 -10.80
CA LEU A 271 9.71 -7.53 -10.63
C LEU A 271 10.71 -8.64 -10.30
N TRP A 272 10.52 -9.28 -9.16
CA TRP A 272 11.30 -10.46 -8.80
C TRP A 272 10.46 -11.68 -9.09
N VAL A 273 10.78 -12.35 -10.19
CA VAL A 273 10.04 -13.51 -10.68
C VAL A 273 10.57 -14.76 -9.98
N VAL A 274 9.77 -15.37 -9.11
CA VAL A 274 10.08 -16.64 -8.44
C VAL A 274 9.58 -17.79 -9.33
N ASP A 275 10.44 -18.38 -10.14
CA ASP A 275 10.05 -19.42 -11.09
C ASP A 275 9.63 -20.71 -10.38
N GLY A 276 8.37 -21.08 -10.48
CA GLY A 276 7.75 -22.19 -9.75
C GLY A 276 7.31 -21.85 -8.32
N GLY A 277 7.50 -20.61 -7.87
CA GLY A 277 7.08 -20.16 -6.53
C GLY A 277 5.56 -20.19 -6.35
N ALA A 278 5.12 -20.58 -5.14
CA ALA A 278 3.71 -20.63 -4.75
C ALA A 278 3.33 -19.36 -3.98
N HIS A 279 2.03 -19.19 -3.66
CA HIS A 279 1.50 -18.04 -2.90
C HIS A 279 2.14 -17.83 -1.53
N VAL A 280 2.56 -18.88 -0.87
CA VAL A 280 3.28 -18.84 0.41
C VAL A 280 4.61 -19.58 0.21
N PRO A 281 5.61 -18.93 -0.41
CA PRO A 281 6.91 -19.55 -0.65
C PRO A 281 7.60 -19.92 0.67
N THR A 282 8.34 -21.02 0.68
CA THR A 282 9.16 -21.38 1.85
C THR A 282 10.45 -20.57 1.82
N LEU A 283 10.41 -19.38 2.37
CA LEU A 283 11.48 -18.39 2.23
C LEU A 283 12.82 -18.86 2.77
N THR A 284 13.88 -18.61 2.02
CA THR A 284 15.27 -18.81 2.43
C THR A 284 15.68 -17.77 3.46
N ARG A 285 16.14 -18.21 4.64
CA ARG A 285 16.55 -17.32 5.73
C ARG A 285 18.08 -17.37 5.92
N PRO A 286 18.76 -16.24 6.06
CA PRO A 286 18.27 -14.83 6.03
C PRO A 286 18.15 -14.24 4.61
N GLY A 287 18.21 -15.06 3.55
CA GLY A 287 18.31 -14.61 2.16
C GLY A 287 17.23 -13.61 1.75
N PHE A 288 15.94 -13.89 2.05
CA PHE A 288 14.83 -12.99 1.74
C PHE A 288 14.97 -11.63 2.46
N GLY A 289 15.22 -11.64 3.77
CA GLY A 289 15.38 -10.40 4.55
C GLY A 289 16.56 -9.55 4.05
N ALA A 290 17.68 -10.18 3.68
CA ALA A 290 18.83 -9.49 3.14
C ALA A 290 18.53 -8.88 1.75
N ALA A 291 17.84 -9.60 0.88
CA ALA A 291 17.44 -9.09 -0.44
C ALA A 291 16.45 -7.91 -0.31
N LEU A 292 15.41 -8.05 0.53
CA LEU A 292 14.48 -7.00 0.89
C LEU A 292 15.23 -5.75 1.35
N TRP A 293 16.09 -5.90 2.35
CA TRP A 293 16.79 -4.76 2.93
C TRP A 293 17.78 -4.10 1.97
N SER A 294 18.42 -4.88 1.13
CA SER A 294 19.28 -4.36 0.05
C SER A 294 18.54 -3.40 -0.86
N PHE A 295 17.29 -3.74 -1.25
CA PHE A 295 16.45 -2.84 -2.03
C PHE A 295 16.00 -1.63 -1.20
N MET A 296 15.40 -1.86 -0.03
CA MET A 296 14.84 -0.77 0.79
C MET A 296 15.88 0.29 1.14
N SER A 297 17.05 -0.13 1.64
CA SER A 297 18.10 0.78 2.12
C SER A 297 18.75 1.63 1.01
N ALA A 298 18.66 1.20 -0.24
CA ALA A 298 19.09 1.97 -1.40
C ALA A 298 18.22 3.20 -1.69
N HIS A 299 17.01 3.27 -1.12
CA HIS A 299 16.02 4.30 -1.42
C HIS A 299 15.74 5.18 -0.20
N LYS A 300 15.61 6.48 -0.46
CA LYS A 300 15.19 7.47 0.55
C LYS A 300 14.46 8.62 -0.13
N LYS A 301 13.53 9.23 0.57
CA LYS A 301 12.88 10.47 0.11
C LYS A 301 13.89 11.61 0.02
N PRO A 302 13.67 12.56 -0.88
CA PRO A 302 14.51 13.75 -1.04
C PRO A 302 14.73 14.56 0.23
#